data_5f7ac0736fc6fe2f94ea541c1177e339
#
_entry.id   5f7ac0736fc6fe2f94ea541c1177e339
#
_cell.length_a   1.000
_cell.length_b   1.000
_cell.length_c   1.000
_cell.angle_alpha   90.00
_cell.angle_beta   90.00
_cell.angle_gamma   90.00
#
_symmetry.space_group_name_H-M   'P 1'
#
loop_
_entity.id
_entity.type
_entity.pdbx_description
1 polymer ?
#
loop_
_entity_poly.entity_id
_entity_poly.type
_entity_poly.pdbx_seq_one_letter_code
_entity_poly.pdbx_strand_id
1 'polypeptide(L)'
;MFFTSLHRGVRLAFAACALAFSASAAAAQSVSLQGHLPFILASAQRLDRVAAGEQVSLALVLPLRNQDRLADLLHRLYTPGDLLYGRYLTPDTFAQQFSPTPSDYAAVIAFAQAQGLTVTATHSNRTVVDVAGNAQTVENAFGVQLDRYRLPAGRTFRAPSGEPQIPAQLVGRLAAVVGLDTAAVWHAHNKMKPVPPQGAATLFEPRQTGSGPGGGLSPTDIKTAYSLNSIGASGAGQALAVFELDGYTTSDITSYESYFGLPNVPLQNVLVDSYSGAPGSGAGEVTLDIELQIAVAPSISKIYVYEGPNSNAGVVDTYNRIATDNL
;
A
#
# COMPACT_ATOMS: atom_id res chain seq x y z
N MET A 1 77.44 48.52 54.88
CA MET A 1 76.98 49.06 53.59
C MET A 1 76.80 47.92 52.65
N PHE A 2 75.62 47.34 52.59
CA PHE A 2 75.12 46.59 51.45
C PHE A 2 73.67 46.23 51.73
N PHE A 3 72.77 46.83 50.97
CA PHE A 3 71.32 46.51 50.97
C PHE A 3 71.07 45.32 50.07
N THR A 4 70.43 44.26 50.58
CA THR A 4 69.90 43.18 49.77
C THR A 4 68.37 43.22 49.84
N SER A 5 67.77 43.54 48.70
CA SER A 5 66.36 43.58 48.47
C SER A 5 65.79 42.17 48.24
N LEU A 6 64.78 41.78 49.02
CA LEU A 6 64.07 40.50 48.94
C LEU A 6 62.81 40.64 48.09
N HIS A 7 62.81 40.11 46.88
CA HIS A 7 61.64 40.07 46.08
C HIS A 7 60.84 38.73 46.31
N ARG A 8 59.71 38.86 46.97
CA ARG A 8 58.75 37.76 47.09
C ARG A 8 57.90 37.68 45.81
N GLY A 9 58.15 36.64 45.04
CA GLY A 9 57.27 36.28 43.89
C GLY A 9 55.98 35.58 44.35
N VAL A 10 54.83 36.19 44.11
CA VAL A 10 53.49 35.60 44.28
C VAL A 10 53.25 34.76 43.08
N ARG A 11 53.14 33.42 43.22
CA ARG A 11 52.67 32.51 42.18
C ARG A 11 51.13 32.41 42.27
N LEU A 12 50.41 33.01 41.32
CA LEU A 12 48.98 32.76 41.10
C LEU A 12 48.84 31.39 40.45
N ALA A 13 48.23 30.47 41.18
CA ALA A 13 47.73 29.19 40.61
C ALA A 13 46.38 29.43 39.98
N PHE A 14 46.29 29.36 38.62
CA PHE A 14 45.03 29.29 37.91
C PHE A 14 44.50 27.84 38.00
N ALA A 15 43.48 27.63 38.82
CA ALA A 15 42.70 26.40 38.82
C ALA A 15 41.71 26.47 37.68
N ALA A 16 41.98 25.79 36.55
CA ALA A 16 41.03 25.59 35.46
C ALA A 16 40.01 24.52 35.88
N CYS A 17 38.82 24.93 36.32
CA CYS A 17 37.67 24.03 36.46
C CYS A 17 37.16 23.66 35.06
N ALA A 18 37.55 22.49 34.55
CA ALA A 18 36.94 21.87 33.40
C ALA A 18 35.57 21.32 33.81
N LEU A 19 34.49 22.05 33.52
CA LEU A 19 33.13 21.57 33.59
C LEU A 19 32.93 20.56 32.45
N ALA A 20 33.07 19.27 32.77
CA ALA A 20 32.65 18.20 31.89
C ALA A 20 31.10 18.20 31.84
N PHE A 21 30.52 18.78 30.78
CA PHE A 21 29.14 18.57 30.44
C PHE A 21 28.99 17.11 29.99
N SER A 22 28.63 16.24 30.92
CA SER A 22 28.13 14.92 30.60
C SER A 22 26.75 15.12 29.99
N ALA A 23 26.68 15.21 28.66
CA ALA A 23 25.43 15.06 27.94
C ALA A 23 24.94 13.60 28.16
N SER A 24 24.16 13.39 29.20
CA SER A 24 23.36 12.16 29.32
C SER A 24 22.45 12.12 28.09
N ALA A 25 22.82 11.36 27.08
CA ALA A 25 21.87 10.96 26.06
C ALA A 25 20.78 10.19 26.80
N ALA A 26 19.69 10.87 27.13
CA ALA A 26 18.49 10.20 27.59
C ALA A 26 18.13 9.22 26.49
N ALA A 27 18.27 7.93 26.77
CA ALA A 27 17.80 6.89 25.85
C ALA A 27 16.34 7.20 25.57
N ALA A 28 16.02 7.61 24.35
CA ALA A 28 14.67 7.94 23.96
C ALA A 28 13.83 6.68 24.23
N GLN A 29 12.82 6.79 25.09
CA GLN A 29 11.93 5.66 25.35
C GLN A 29 11.37 5.18 24.02
N SER A 30 11.56 3.90 23.72
CA SER A 30 10.98 3.25 22.57
C SER A 30 9.68 2.53 22.95
N VAL A 31 8.73 2.49 22.04
CA VAL A 31 7.45 1.82 22.18
C VAL A 31 7.28 0.84 21.03
N SER A 32 6.84 -0.36 21.35
CA SER A 32 6.58 -1.40 20.36
C SER A 32 5.26 -1.16 19.62
N LEU A 33 5.31 -1.17 18.29
CA LEU A 33 4.10 -1.20 17.43
C LEU A 33 3.68 -2.66 17.25
N GLN A 34 2.48 -2.99 17.70
CA GLN A 34 1.96 -4.36 17.65
C GLN A 34 1.33 -4.70 16.29
N GLY A 35 1.34 -5.99 15.94
CA GLY A 35 0.63 -6.50 14.76
C GLY A 35 1.47 -6.59 13.48
N HIS A 36 2.79 -6.51 13.56
CA HIS A 36 3.69 -6.59 12.41
C HIS A 36 4.28 -8.00 12.20
N LEU A 37 4.00 -8.93 13.10
CA LEU A 37 4.44 -10.32 12.92
C LEU A 37 3.39 -11.10 12.13
N PRO A 38 3.72 -11.58 10.91
CA PRO A 38 2.79 -12.38 10.13
C PRO A 38 2.38 -13.64 10.86
N PHE A 39 1.08 -13.94 10.93
CA PHE A 39 0.56 -15.14 11.58
C PHE A 39 1.22 -16.44 11.07
N ILE A 40 1.59 -16.47 9.79
CA ILE A 40 2.21 -17.59 9.12
C ILE A 40 3.60 -17.96 9.68
N LEU A 41 4.24 -17.05 10.44
CA LEU A 41 5.54 -17.33 11.10
C LEU A 41 5.48 -18.52 12.02
N ALA A 42 4.33 -18.78 12.67
CA ALA A 42 4.16 -19.93 13.59
C ALA A 42 4.40 -21.30 12.92
N SER A 43 4.24 -21.38 11.60
CA SER A 43 4.44 -22.61 10.81
C SER A 43 5.69 -22.57 9.93
N ALA A 44 6.45 -21.47 9.96
CA ALA A 44 7.59 -21.27 9.07
C ALA A 44 8.92 -21.62 9.77
N GLN A 45 9.84 -22.18 9.01
CA GLN A 45 11.21 -22.41 9.46
C GLN A 45 12.05 -21.16 9.21
N ARG A 46 12.67 -20.61 10.27
CA ARG A 46 13.68 -19.56 10.11
C ARG A 46 14.91 -20.15 9.39
N LEU A 47 15.42 -19.42 8.41
CA LEU A 47 16.63 -19.79 7.66
C LEU A 47 17.82 -18.96 8.15
N ASP A 48 18.04 -17.82 7.52
CA ASP A 48 19.18 -16.93 7.69
C ASP A 48 18.72 -15.48 7.82
N ARG A 49 19.64 -14.60 8.15
CA ARG A 49 19.38 -13.15 8.12
C ARG A 49 19.29 -12.64 6.69
N VAL A 50 18.47 -11.64 6.49
CA VAL A 50 18.47 -10.85 5.26
C VAL A 50 19.83 -10.17 5.09
N ALA A 51 20.36 -10.13 3.87
CA ALA A 51 21.64 -9.48 3.61
C ALA A 51 21.54 -7.98 3.96
N ALA A 52 22.52 -7.46 4.71
CA ALA A 52 22.52 -6.06 5.19
C ALA A 52 22.31 -5.02 4.09
N GLY A 53 22.79 -5.30 2.87
CA GLY A 53 22.66 -4.41 1.70
C GLY A 53 21.37 -4.59 0.88
N GLU A 54 20.50 -5.57 1.23
CA GLU A 54 19.25 -5.79 0.50
C GLU A 54 18.31 -4.59 0.64
N GLN A 55 17.79 -4.11 -0.50
CA GLN A 55 16.89 -2.95 -0.49
C GLN A 55 15.51 -3.34 0.03
N VAL A 56 14.97 -2.50 0.89
CA VAL A 56 13.66 -2.66 1.52
C VAL A 56 12.87 -1.37 1.32
N SER A 57 11.71 -1.48 0.68
CA SER A 57 10.73 -0.40 0.58
C SER A 57 9.66 -0.59 1.64
N LEU A 58 9.24 0.50 2.27
CA LEU A 58 8.27 0.52 3.35
C LEU A 58 7.28 1.65 3.15
N ALA A 59 6.03 1.40 3.55
CA ALA A 59 5.01 2.43 3.70
C ALA A 59 4.80 2.70 5.20
N LEU A 60 5.10 3.94 5.63
CA LEU A 60 4.87 4.40 7.00
C LEU A 60 3.45 4.97 7.09
N VAL A 61 2.56 4.28 7.78
CA VAL A 61 1.13 4.62 7.84
C VAL A 61 0.84 5.47 9.08
N LEU A 62 0.20 6.62 8.86
CA LEU A 62 -0.23 7.51 9.92
C LEU A 62 -1.74 7.33 10.20
N PRO A 63 -2.17 7.39 11.48
CA PRO A 63 -3.58 7.19 11.82
C PRO A 63 -4.44 8.40 11.46
N LEU A 64 -5.68 8.14 11.05
CA LEU A 64 -6.68 9.19 10.89
C LEU A 64 -7.03 9.81 12.24
N ARG A 65 -7.33 11.12 12.21
CA ARG A 65 -7.83 11.87 13.37
C ARG A 65 -9.36 11.79 13.44
N ASN A 66 -9.91 12.16 14.61
CA ASN A 66 -11.35 12.34 14.80
C ASN A 66 -12.16 11.09 14.39
N GLN A 67 -11.69 9.90 14.75
CA GLN A 67 -12.26 8.64 14.31
C GLN A 67 -13.74 8.48 14.66
N ASP A 68 -14.15 8.92 15.85
CA ASP A 68 -15.57 8.87 16.26
C ASP A 68 -16.46 9.73 15.35
N ARG A 69 -15.98 10.94 15.01
CA ARG A 69 -16.68 11.82 14.06
C ARG A 69 -16.70 11.23 12.64
N LEU A 70 -15.64 10.53 12.24
CA LEU A 70 -15.61 9.82 10.95
C LEU A 70 -16.62 8.69 10.93
N ALA A 71 -16.72 7.91 12.00
CA ALA A 71 -17.69 6.83 12.14
C ALA A 71 -19.14 7.36 12.08
N ASP A 72 -19.45 8.47 12.80
CA ASP A 72 -20.74 9.15 12.70
C ASP A 72 -21.04 9.63 11.29
N LEU A 73 -20.07 10.29 10.65
CA LEU A 73 -20.22 10.76 9.26
C LEU A 73 -20.52 9.60 8.31
N LEU A 74 -19.78 8.50 8.40
CA LEU A 74 -20.01 7.32 7.57
C LEU A 74 -21.41 6.76 7.77
N HIS A 75 -21.86 6.63 9.03
CA HIS A 75 -23.21 6.18 9.31
C HIS A 75 -24.26 7.06 8.63
N ARG A 76 -24.15 8.38 8.74
CA ARG A 76 -25.10 9.34 8.18
C ARG A 76 -25.07 9.40 6.66
N LEU A 77 -23.89 9.25 6.05
CA LEU A 77 -23.75 9.21 4.58
C LEU A 77 -24.52 8.05 3.92
N TYR A 78 -24.69 6.95 4.66
CA TYR A 78 -25.37 5.74 4.17
C TYR A 78 -26.75 5.52 4.79
N THR A 79 -27.26 6.43 5.61
CA THR A 79 -28.60 6.34 6.20
C THR A 79 -29.61 7.09 5.32
N PRO A 80 -30.54 6.40 4.61
CA PRO A 80 -31.58 7.06 3.83
C PRO A 80 -32.43 7.96 4.70
N GLY A 81 -32.65 9.22 4.25
CA GLY A 81 -33.41 10.23 4.99
C GLY A 81 -32.56 11.15 5.89
N ASP A 82 -31.30 10.84 6.13
CA ASP A 82 -30.38 11.80 6.79
C ASP A 82 -30.04 12.94 5.85
N LEU A 83 -29.81 14.15 6.40
CA LEU A 83 -29.44 15.34 5.62
C LEU A 83 -28.11 15.19 4.89
N LEU A 84 -27.24 14.30 5.35
CA LEU A 84 -25.94 14.00 4.76
C LEU A 84 -25.97 12.79 3.82
N TYR A 85 -27.12 12.12 3.64
CA TYR A 85 -27.21 10.95 2.77
C TYR A 85 -26.69 11.23 1.37
N GLY A 86 -25.69 10.46 0.93
CA GLY A 86 -25.03 10.61 -0.37
C GLY A 86 -24.19 11.89 -0.58
N ARG A 87 -23.96 12.70 0.46
CA ARG A 87 -23.15 13.92 0.38
C ARG A 87 -21.69 13.68 0.76
N TYR A 88 -20.98 13.02 -0.13
CA TYR A 88 -19.58 12.66 0.07
C TYR A 88 -18.66 13.86 0.17
N LEU A 89 -17.57 13.71 0.93
CA LEU A 89 -16.54 14.74 1.03
C LEU A 89 -15.61 14.67 -0.18
N THR A 90 -15.07 15.82 -0.56
CA THR A 90 -13.91 15.86 -1.45
C THR A 90 -12.65 15.38 -0.70
N PRO A 91 -11.60 14.89 -1.42
CA PRO A 91 -10.33 14.51 -0.79
C PRO A 91 -9.74 15.62 0.09
N ASP A 92 -9.77 16.87 -0.36
CA ASP A 92 -9.28 18.01 0.41
C ASP A 92 -10.07 18.24 1.70
N THR A 93 -11.40 18.16 1.63
CA THR A 93 -12.27 18.31 2.81
C THR A 93 -12.06 17.16 3.79
N PHE A 94 -11.90 15.94 3.27
CA PHE A 94 -11.54 14.77 4.08
C PHE A 94 -10.19 14.98 4.77
N ALA A 95 -9.17 15.39 4.00
CA ALA A 95 -7.84 15.61 4.53
C ALA A 95 -7.78 16.68 5.62
N GLN A 96 -8.57 17.76 5.49
CA GLN A 96 -8.66 18.78 6.52
C GLN A 96 -9.28 18.25 7.83
N GLN A 97 -10.28 17.40 7.75
CA GLN A 97 -11.05 16.95 8.91
C GLN A 97 -10.44 15.72 9.58
N PHE A 98 -9.91 14.77 8.81
CA PHE A 98 -9.58 13.42 9.28
C PHE A 98 -8.13 13.00 9.06
N SER A 99 -7.42 13.55 8.07
CA SER A 99 -6.02 13.19 7.85
C SER A 99 -5.10 13.70 8.97
N PRO A 100 -3.92 13.10 9.14
CA PRO A 100 -2.89 13.57 10.05
C PRO A 100 -2.58 15.05 9.83
N THR A 101 -2.19 15.75 10.90
CA THR A 101 -1.80 17.16 10.76
C THR A 101 -0.51 17.30 9.93
N PRO A 102 -0.27 18.45 9.29
CA PRO A 102 1.01 18.68 8.62
C PRO A 102 2.23 18.51 9.54
N SER A 103 2.08 18.87 10.83
CA SER A 103 3.16 18.70 11.81
C SER A 103 3.44 17.24 12.18
N ASP A 104 2.39 16.39 12.30
CA ASP A 104 2.56 14.97 12.55
C ASP A 104 3.20 14.28 11.35
N TYR A 105 2.77 14.64 10.15
CA TYR A 105 3.34 14.13 8.90
C TYR A 105 4.83 14.50 8.76
N ALA A 106 5.16 15.77 9.01
CA ALA A 106 6.54 16.24 9.01
C ALA A 106 7.41 15.55 10.07
N ALA A 107 6.85 15.22 11.24
CA ALA A 107 7.57 14.52 12.29
C ALA A 107 7.94 13.08 11.87
N VAL A 108 7.05 12.37 11.15
CA VAL A 108 7.34 11.03 10.62
C VAL A 108 8.41 11.10 9.52
N ILE A 109 8.31 12.08 8.61
CA ILE A 109 9.33 12.31 7.58
C ILE A 109 10.70 12.60 8.21
N ALA A 110 10.76 13.49 9.19
CA ALA A 110 12.00 13.85 9.88
C ALA A 110 12.60 12.64 10.61
N PHE A 111 11.79 11.81 11.23
CA PHE A 111 12.24 10.55 11.82
C PHE A 111 12.87 9.63 10.77
N ALA A 112 12.17 9.37 9.67
CA ALA A 112 12.68 8.50 8.62
C ALA A 112 14.06 8.98 8.11
N GLN A 113 14.19 10.27 7.82
CA GLN A 113 15.43 10.87 7.35
C GLN A 113 16.56 10.80 8.41
N ALA A 114 16.23 11.03 9.68
CA ALA A 114 17.19 10.95 10.78
C ALA A 114 17.71 9.51 11.00
N GLN A 115 16.90 8.51 10.67
CA GLN A 115 17.29 7.09 10.68
C GLN A 115 18.05 6.65 9.41
N GLY A 116 18.29 7.55 8.46
CA GLY A 116 18.99 7.25 7.22
C GLY A 116 18.12 6.58 6.15
N LEU A 117 16.81 6.60 6.30
CA LEU A 117 15.88 6.16 5.27
C LEU A 117 15.68 7.26 4.22
N THR A 118 15.56 6.88 2.96
CA THR A 118 15.23 7.78 1.86
C THR A 118 13.71 7.87 1.72
N VAL A 119 13.14 9.07 1.79
CA VAL A 119 11.73 9.29 1.46
C VAL A 119 11.57 9.19 -0.05
N THR A 120 10.80 8.23 -0.52
CA THR A 120 10.59 7.94 -1.94
C THR A 120 9.31 8.59 -2.49
N ALA A 121 8.27 8.70 -1.64
CA ALA A 121 7.07 9.45 -1.99
C ALA A 121 6.39 10.08 -0.76
N THR A 122 5.60 11.11 -1.02
CA THR A 122 4.71 11.78 -0.05
C THR A 122 3.34 12.01 -0.70
N HIS A 123 2.29 12.03 0.13
CA HIS A 123 0.91 12.08 -0.35
C HIS A 123 0.16 13.29 0.23
N SER A 124 -0.71 13.89 -0.58
CA SER A 124 -1.50 15.08 -0.19
C SER A 124 -2.44 14.80 0.97
N ASN A 125 -2.96 13.58 1.09
CA ASN A 125 -3.81 13.15 2.20
C ASN A 125 -3.03 12.87 3.50
N ARG A 126 -1.68 12.84 3.47
CA ARG A 126 -0.80 12.65 4.64
C ARG A 126 -1.02 11.36 5.44
N THR A 127 -1.58 10.32 4.83
CA THR A 127 -1.84 9.04 5.52
C THR A 127 -0.68 8.05 5.38
N VAL A 128 0.18 8.24 4.37
CA VAL A 128 1.32 7.37 4.07
C VAL A 128 2.55 8.22 3.75
N VAL A 129 3.73 7.75 4.18
CA VAL A 129 5.05 8.21 3.74
C VAL A 129 5.81 7.01 3.24
N ASP A 130 6.18 6.99 1.96
CA ASP A 130 6.96 5.91 1.39
C ASP A 130 8.44 6.17 1.60
N VAL A 131 9.13 5.13 2.07
CA VAL A 131 10.55 5.20 2.37
C VAL A 131 11.28 3.95 1.88
N ALA A 132 12.55 4.09 1.59
CA ALA A 132 13.42 2.98 1.23
C ALA A 132 14.76 3.06 1.98
N GLY A 133 15.34 1.90 2.21
CA GLY A 133 16.67 1.78 2.78
C GLY A 133 17.21 0.36 2.60
N ASN A 134 18.48 0.16 2.91
CA ASN A 134 18.98 -1.20 2.99
C ASN A 134 18.50 -1.88 4.29
N ALA A 135 18.53 -3.21 4.34
CA ALA A 135 18.03 -3.99 5.46
C ALA A 135 18.66 -3.56 6.80
N GLN A 136 19.97 -3.26 6.84
CA GLN A 136 20.63 -2.80 8.05
C GLN A 136 20.08 -1.45 8.55
N THR A 137 19.82 -0.51 7.63
CA THR A 137 19.23 0.79 7.97
C THR A 137 17.82 0.61 8.54
N VAL A 138 17.01 -0.25 7.92
CA VAL A 138 15.66 -0.56 8.39
C VAL A 138 15.67 -1.25 9.75
N GLU A 139 16.54 -2.23 9.94
CA GLU A 139 16.72 -2.91 11.24
C GLU A 139 17.07 -1.92 12.35
N ASN A 140 17.99 -1.00 12.07
CA ASN A 140 18.40 0.02 13.04
C ASN A 140 17.27 1.02 13.33
N ALA A 141 16.54 1.46 12.30
CA ALA A 141 15.47 2.45 12.42
C ALA A 141 14.32 1.95 13.30
N PHE A 142 14.00 0.66 13.21
CA PHE A 142 12.85 0.07 13.88
C PHE A 142 13.20 -0.95 14.97
N GLY A 143 14.48 -1.11 15.30
CA GLY A 143 14.92 -2.01 16.38
C GLY A 143 14.52 -3.47 16.16
N VAL A 144 14.46 -3.92 14.92
CA VAL A 144 14.12 -5.30 14.54
C VAL A 144 15.27 -5.96 13.81
N GLN A 145 15.26 -7.28 13.73
CA GLN A 145 16.10 -8.05 12.84
C GLN A 145 15.23 -8.61 11.71
N LEU A 146 15.68 -8.51 10.48
CA LEU A 146 14.99 -9.08 9.32
C LEU A 146 15.58 -10.45 8.98
N ASP A 147 14.74 -11.46 8.99
CA ASP A 147 15.13 -12.84 8.72
C ASP A 147 14.35 -13.39 7.52
N ARG A 148 14.95 -14.41 6.87
CA ARG A 148 14.27 -15.21 5.87
C ARG A 148 13.65 -16.43 6.52
N TYR A 149 12.48 -16.78 6.06
CA TYR A 149 11.68 -17.90 6.51
C TYR A 149 11.24 -18.76 5.33
N ARG A 150 11.01 -20.06 5.60
CA ARG A 150 10.49 -21.01 4.61
C ARG A 150 9.22 -21.66 5.13
N LEU A 151 8.18 -21.62 4.32
CA LEU A 151 6.94 -22.37 4.59
C LEU A 151 7.13 -23.87 4.29
N PRO A 152 6.30 -24.75 4.87
CA PRO A 152 6.31 -26.18 4.54
C PRO A 152 6.15 -26.46 3.03
N ALA A 153 5.41 -25.62 2.32
CA ALA A 153 5.23 -25.69 0.86
C ALA A 153 6.46 -25.20 0.05
N GLY A 154 7.55 -24.81 0.71
CA GLY A 154 8.81 -24.42 0.06
C GLY A 154 8.97 -22.94 -0.23
N ARG A 155 7.90 -22.13 -0.24
CA ARG A 155 8.00 -20.69 -0.47
C ARG A 155 8.80 -20.00 0.64
N THR A 156 9.72 -19.13 0.25
CA THR A 156 10.48 -18.29 1.18
C THR A 156 9.93 -16.86 1.22
N PHE A 157 10.07 -16.22 2.36
CA PHE A 157 9.66 -14.83 2.56
C PHE A 157 10.55 -14.17 3.64
N ARG A 158 10.59 -12.84 3.65
CA ARG A 158 11.23 -12.04 4.70
C ARG A 158 10.19 -11.69 5.76
N ALA A 159 10.60 -11.65 7.03
CA ALA A 159 9.79 -11.07 8.10
C ALA A 159 10.69 -10.57 9.24
N PRO A 160 10.21 -9.61 10.07
CA PRO A 160 10.91 -9.17 11.25
C PRO A 160 10.88 -10.25 12.34
N SER A 161 11.93 -10.31 13.15
CA SER A 161 12.05 -11.24 14.28
C SER A 161 11.24 -10.83 15.51
N GLY A 162 10.72 -9.62 15.53
CA GLY A 162 9.93 -9.03 16.61
C GLY A 162 9.16 -7.81 16.12
N GLU A 163 8.32 -7.28 16.98
CA GLU A 163 7.54 -6.07 16.70
C GLU A 163 8.46 -4.84 16.58
N PRO A 164 8.24 -3.96 15.59
CA PRO A 164 9.06 -2.77 15.40
C PRO A 164 8.93 -1.80 16.57
N GLN A 165 10.03 -1.13 16.88
CA GLN A 165 10.14 -0.13 17.93
C GLN A 165 10.16 1.26 17.33
N ILE A 166 9.39 2.18 17.91
CA ILE A 166 9.40 3.59 17.53
C ILE A 166 9.70 4.48 18.75
N PRO A 167 10.30 5.66 18.56
CA PRO A 167 10.45 6.65 19.62
C PRO A 167 9.09 7.07 20.22
N ALA A 168 9.01 7.27 21.52
CA ALA A 168 7.77 7.64 22.23
C ALA A 168 7.07 8.88 21.63
N GLN A 169 7.81 9.80 21.05
CA GLN A 169 7.27 11.00 20.39
C GLN A 169 6.48 10.70 19.11
N LEU A 170 6.60 9.50 18.54
CA LEU A 170 5.82 9.07 17.37
C LEU A 170 4.58 8.25 17.72
N VAL A 171 4.37 7.97 19.01
CA VAL A 171 3.14 7.31 19.48
C VAL A 171 1.93 8.17 19.10
N GLY A 172 0.94 7.55 18.45
CA GLY A 172 -0.23 8.24 17.91
C GLY A 172 0.00 9.03 16.61
N ARG A 173 1.25 9.09 16.10
CA ARG A 173 1.60 9.70 14.82
C ARG A 173 1.97 8.66 13.76
N LEU A 174 2.54 7.54 14.17
CA LEU A 174 2.85 6.40 13.32
C LEU A 174 2.01 5.21 13.81
N ALA A 175 1.17 4.66 12.94
CA ALA A 175 0.28 3.54 13.25
C ALA A 175 0.86 2.20 12.82
N ALA A 176 1.54 2.16 11.65
CA ALA A 176 2.12 0.93 11.13
C ALA A 176 3.35 1.19 10.24
N VAL A 177 4.20 0.18 10.15
CA VAL A 177 5.34 0.08 9.23
C VAL A 177 5.09 -1.09 8.30
N VAL A 178 4.52 -0.82 7.13
CA VAL A 178 4.14 -1.86 6.15
C VAL A 178 5.32 -2.17 5.23
N GLY A 179 5.52 -3.45 4.90
CA GLY A 179 6.60 -3.90 4.04
C GLY A 179 7.82 -4.48 4.78
N LEU A 180 7.79 -4.57 6.13
CA LEU A 180 8.81 -5.30 6.88
C LEU A 180 8.81 -6.79 6.53
N ASP A 181 7.64 -7.34 6.19
CA ASP A 181 7.49 -8.71 5.71
C ASP A 181 7.08 -8.78 4.23
N THR A 182 7.35 -9.94 3.62
CA THR A 182 6.90 -10.32 2.29
C THR A 182 6.07 -11.62 2.34
N ALA A 183 5.40 -11.86 3.47
CA ALA A 183 4.64 -13.07 3.71
C ALA A 183 3.34 -13.13 2.92
N ALA A 184 2.64 -12.00 2.79
CA ALA A 184 1.43 -11.92 2.00
C ALA A 184 1.77 -11.84 0.50
N VAL A 185 1.08 -12.63 -0.28
CA VAL A 185 1.05 -12.58 -1.74
C VAL A 185 -0.39 -12.81 -2.15
N TRP A 186 -0.93 -11.88 -2.90
CA TRP A 186 -2.29 -11.98 -3.42
C TRP A 186 -2.30 -12.83 -4.67
N HIS A 187 -3.26 -13.72 -4.78
CA HIS A 187 -3.45 -14.59 -5.93
C HIS A 187 -4.88 -14.49 -6.41
N ALA A 188 -5.03 -14.42 -7.71
CA ALA A 188 -6.33 -14.58 -8.34
C ALA A 188 -6.93 -15.95 -7.99
N HIS A 189 -8.21 -15.96 -7.62
CA HIS A 189 -8.95 -17.20 -7.36
C HIS A 189 -9.69 -17.73 -8.60
N ASN A 190 -9.52 -17.06 -9.75
CA ASN A 190 -10.05 -17.52 -11.03
C ASN A 190 -9.31 -18.78 -11.51
N LYS A 191 -10.00 -19.55 -12.35
CA LYS A 191 -9.40 -20.70 -13.05
C LYS A 191 -9.65 -20.50 -14.54
N MET A 192 -8.62 -20.08 -15.24
CA MET A 192 -8.66 -20.06 -16.71
C MET A 192 -8.77 -21.49 -17.23
N LYS A 193 -9.83 -21.75 -17.98
CA LYS A 193 -9.98 -23.01 -18.73
C LYS A 193 -9.72 -22.71 -20.20
N PRO A 194 -8.87 -23.50 -20.88
CA PRO A 194 -8.73 -23.39 -22.31
C PRO A 194 -10.10 -23.58 -22.97
N VAL A 195 -10.48 -22.71 -23.89
CA VAL A 195 -11.67 -22.92 -24.73
C VAL A 195 -11.37 -24.13 -25.64
N PRO A 196 -12.16 -25.19 -25.61
CA PRO A 196 -11.96 -26.32 -26.51
C PRO A 196 -12.02 -25.85 -27.96
N PRO A 197 -11.22 -26.42 -28.87
CA PRO A 197 -11.37 -26.15 -30.29
C PRO A 197 -12.83 -26.38 -30.74
N GLN A 198 -13.34 -25.53 -31.64
CA GLN A 198 -14.68 -25.71 -32.19
C GLN A 198 -14.86 -27.13 -32.73
N GLY A 199 -15.89 -27.85 -32.24
CA GLY A 199 -16.16 -29.21 -32.62
C GLY A 199 -15.58 -30.32 -31.71
N ALA A 200 -14.83 -29.99 -30.66
CA ALA A 200 -14.44 -30.97 -29.66
C ALA A 200 -15.64 -31.33 -28.79
N ALA A 201 -16.11 -32.59 -28.90
CA ALA A 201 -17.13 -33.11 -27.99
C ALA A 201 -16.58 -33.17 -26.56
N THR A 202 -17.14 -32.40 -25.62
CA THR A 202 -16.80 -32.50 -24.20
C THR A 202 -17.62 -33.65 -23.59
N LEU A 203 -16.99 -34.61 -22.94
CA LEU A 203 -17.64 -35.73 -22.24
C LEU A 203 -18.45 -35.26 -21.02
N PHE A 204 -18.31 -33.99 -20.60
CA PHE A 204 -19.04 -33.36 -19.52
C PHE A 204 -19.56 -32.01 -19.98
N GLU A 205 -20.84 -31.92 -20.29
CA GLU A 205 -21.52 -30.66 -20.49
C GLU A 205 -21.73 -29.98 -19.13
N PRO A 206 -21.35 -28.71 -18.95
CA PRO A 206 -21.74 -27.97 -17.75
C PRO A 206 -23.27 -27.94 -17.66
N ARG A 207 -23.82 -28.10 -16.46
CA ARG A 207 -25.31 -28.04 -16.27
C ARG A 207 -25.90 -26.66 -16.58
N GLN A 208 -25.08 -25.63 -16.65
CA GLN A 208 -25.42 -24.29 -17.13
C GLN A 208 -24.34 -23.88 -18.11
N THR A 209 -24.71 -23.70 -19.35
CA THR A 209 -23.85 -23.15 -20.41
C THR A 209 -24.24 -21.70 -20.64
N GLY A 210 -23.30 -20.79 -20.61
CA GLY A 210 -23.47 -19.43 -21.11
C GLY A 210 -23.54 -19.40 -22.64
N SER A 211 -23.90 -18.27 -23.18
CA SER A 211 -23.95 -18.04 -24.64
C SER A 211 -22.62 -17.69 -25.27
N GLY A 212 -21.56 -17.57 -24.46
CA GLY A 212 -20.21 -17.25 -24.88
C GLY A 212 -19.40 -18.46 -25.37
N PRO A 213 -18.16 -18.25 -25.85
CA PRO A 213 -17.30 -19.30 -26.38
C PRO A 213 -17.09 -20.43 -25.36
N GLY A 214 -17.14 -21.68 -25.82
CA GLY A 214 -16.96 -22.84 -24.96
C GLY A 214 -17.94 -22.98 -23.80
N GLY A 215 -19.13 -22.34 -23.90
CA GLY A 215 -20.14 -22.30 -22.83
C GLY A 215 -19.83 -21.33 -21.71
N GLY A 216 -18.87 -20.41 -21.90
CA GLY A 216 -18.59 -19.30 -20.99
C GLY A 216 -19.73 -18.26 -20.98
N LEU A 217 -19.72 -17.40 -19.97
CA LEU A 217 -20.73 -16.33 -19.88
C LEU A 217 -20.37 -15.18 -20.85
N SER A 218 -21.36 -14.76 -21.64
CA SER A 218 -21.28 -13.57 -22.48
C SER A 218 -21.67 -12.30 -21.67
N PRO A 219 -21.36 -11.09 -22.17
CA PRO A 219 -21.87 -9.83 -21.60
C PRO A 219 -23.41 -9.84 -21.41
N THR A 220 -24.16 -10.44 -22.35
CA THR A 220 -25.62 -10.55 -22.25
C THR A 220 -26.03 -11.48 -21.12
N ASP A 221 -25.34 -12.60 -20.93
CA ASP A 221 -25.65 -13.54 -19.83
C ASP A 221 -25.44 -12.87 -18.48
N ILE A 222 -24.32 -12.13 -18.31
CA ILE A 222 -23.99 -11.39 -17.09
C ILE A 222 -25.06 -10.33 -16.82
N LYS A 223 -25.40 -9.51 -17.80
CA LYS A 223 -26.46 -8.50 -17.66
C LYS A 223 -27.82 -9.11 -17.29
N THR A 224 -28.14 -10.29 -17.84
CA THR A 224 -29.37 -11.01 -17.51
C THR A 224 -29.34 -11.57 -16.10
N ALA A 225 -28.23 -12.21 -15.70
CA ALA A 225 -28.09 -12.81 -14.38
C ALA A 225 -28.23 -11.78 -13.25
N TYR A 226 -27.74 -10.56 -13.46
CA TYR A 226 -27.83 -9.47 -12.50
C TYR A 226 -28.98 -8.50 -12.75
N SER A 227 -29.90 -8.81 -13.67
CA SER A 227 -31.05 -7.97 -14.05
C SER A 227 -30.68 -6.55 -14.50
N LEU A 228 -29.47 -6.35 -15.04
CA LEU A 228 -28.96 -5.03 -15.44
C LEU A 228 -29.68 -4.50 -16.69
N ASN A 229 -30.28 -5.37 -17.51
CA ASN A 229 -31.03 -4.98 -18.71
C ASN A 229 -32.24 -4.08 -18.39
N SER A 230 -32.76 -4.14 -17.15
CA SER A 230 -33.89 -3.32 -16.70
C SER A 230 -33.51 -1.93 -16.16
N ILE A 231 -32.21 -1.69 -15.91
CA ILE A 231 -31.76 -0.46 -15.26
C ILE A 231 -31.72 0.74 -16.22
N GLY A 232 -31.57 0.49 -17.53
CA GLY A 232 -31.49 1.55 -18.56
C GLY A 232 -30.23 2.43 -18.47
N ALA A 233 -29.30 2.08 -17.59
CA ALA A 233 -28.04 2.79 -17.42
C ALA A 233 -26.90 2.01 -18.10
N SER A 234 -26.02 2.72 -18.79
CA SER A 234 -24.87 2.16 -19.53
C SER A 234 -23.53 2.71 -19.07
N GLY A 235 -23.52 3.50 -18.00
CA GLY A 235 -22.31 4.18 -17.51
C GLY A 235 -21.98 5.48 -18.23
N ALA A 236 -22.84 6.01 -19.10
CA ALA A 236 -22.57 7.24 -19.85
C ALA A 236 -22.24 8.42 -18.91
N GLY A 237 -21.15 9.12 -19.21
CA GLY A 237 -20.64 10.25 -18.40
C GLY A 237 -19.87 9.85 -17.14
N GLN A 238 -19.69 8.56 -16.89
CA GLN A 238 -18.90 8.05 -15.77
C GLN A 238 -17.51 7.61 -16.23
N ALA A 239 -16.54 7.66 -15.34
CA ALA A 239 -15.28 6.94 -15.43
C ALA A 239 -15.23 5.90 -14.31
N LEU A 240 -14.53 4.80 -14.55
CA LEU A 240 -14.32 3.76 -13.54
C LEU A 240 -12.84 3.68 -13.20
N ALA A 241 -12.53 3.14 -12.03
CA ALA A 241 -11.19 2.78 -11.62
C ALA A 241 -11.17 1.31 -11.20
N VAL A 242 -10.08 0.61 -11.54
CA VAL A 242 -9.82 -0.74 -11.09
C VAL A 242 -8.48 -0.78 -10.37
N PHE A 243 -8.43 -1.56 -9.27
CA PHE A 243 -7.23 -1.80 -8.47
C PHE A 243 -6.60 -3.12 -8.89
N GLU A 244 -5.33 -3.09 -9.29
CA GLU A 244 -4.65 -4.26 -9.83
C GLU A 244 -3.25 -4.44 -9.22
N LEU A 245 -2.86 -5.70 -9.07
CA LEU A 245 -1.53 -6.08 -8.58
C LEU A 245 -0.71 -6.83 -9.64
N ASP A 246 -1.09 -6.67 -10.90
CA ASP A 246 -0.40 -7.16 -12.09
C ASP A 246 -0.73 -6.26 -13.28
N GLY A 247 -0.04 -6.44 -14.40
CA GLY A 247 -0.36 -5.79 -15.65
C GLY A 247 -1.26 -6.65 -16.53
N TYR A 248 -1.61 -6.14 -17.72
CA TYR A 248 -2.44 -6.84 -18.70
C TYR A 248 -1.93 -6.58 -20.13
N THR A 249 -2.47 -7.34 -21.09
CA THR A 249 -2.19 -7.15 -22.51
C THR A 249 -3.34 -6.40 -23.16
N THR A 250 -3.11 -5.19 -23.64
CA THR A 250 -4.16 -4.34 -24.26
C THR A 250 -4.88 -5.02 -25.42
N SER A 251 -4.17 -5.86 -26.22
CA SER A 251 -4.78 -6.59 -27.32
C SER A 251 -5.84 -7.62 -26.89
N ASP A 252 -5.76 -8.12 -25.65
CA ASP A 252 -6.76 -9.06 -25.13
C ASP A 252 -8.08 -8.32 -24.93
N ILE A 253 -8.04 -7.13 -24.34
CA ILE A 253 -9.20 -6.27 -24.13
C ILE A 253 -9.85 -5.90 -25.47
N THR A 254 -9.06 -5.42 -26.44
CA THR A 254 -9.60 -5.03 -27.76
C THR A 254 -10.16 -6.22 -28.53
N SER A 255 -9.60 -7.41 -28.32
CA SER A 255 -10.13 -8.65 -28.91
C SER A 255 -11.47 -9.04 -28.29
N TYR A 256 -11.62 -8.91 -26.99
CA TYR A 256 -12.89 -9.13 -26.28
C TYR A 256 -13.97 -8.14 -26.74
N GLU A 257 -13.65 -6.84 -26.78
CA GLU A 257 -14.57 -5.81 -27.28
C GLU A 257 -15.04 -6.11 -28.70
N SER A 258 -14.10 -6.44 -29.60
CA SER A 258 -14.42 -6.78 -31.00
C SER A 258 -15.27 -8.04 -31.10
N TYR A 259 -14.95 -9.08 -30.33
CA TYR A 259 -15.65 -10.36 -30.37
C TYR A 259 -17.12 -10.25 -29.95
N PHE A 260 -17.40 -9.45 -28.90
CA PHE A 260 -18.74 -9.24 -28.37
C PHE A 260 -19.45 -8.01 -28.95
N GLY A 261 -18.86 -7.30 -29.91
CA GLY A 261 -19.43 -6.09 -30.51
C GLY A 261 -19.62 -4.95 -29.51
N LEU A 262 -18.73 -4.88 -28.52
CA LEU A 262 -18.68 -3.81 -27.52
C LEU A 262 -17.92 -2.59 -28.06
N PRO A 263 -18.18 -1.38 -27.55
CA PRO A 263 -17.39 -0.21 -27.91
C PRO A 263 -15.97 -0.32 -27.37
N ASN A 264 -15.02 0.30 -28.06
CA ASN A 264 -13.66 0.43 -27.56
C ASN A 264 -13.62 1.49 -26.43
N VAL A 265 -13.45 1.04 -25.20
CA VAL A 265 -13.38 1.90 -24.01
C VAL A 265 -11.94 2.32 -23.77
N PRO A 266 -11.65 3.64 -23.68
CA PRO A 266 -10.31 4.13 -23.39
C PRO A 266 -9.77 3.60 -22.04
N LEU A 267 -8.57 3.06 -22.03
CA LEU A 267 -7.86 2.63 -20.82
C LEU A 267 -6.74 3.60 -20.52
N GLN A 268 -6.57 3.94 -19.24
CA GLN A 268 -5.47 4.79 -18.75
C GLN A 268 -4.78 4.11 -17.58
N ASN A 269 -3.56 3.61 -17.82
CA ASN A 269 -2.77 2.98 -16.77
C ASN A 269 -2.21 4.05 -15.82
N VAL A 270 -2.30 3.78 -14.52
CA VAL A 270 -1.70 4.54 -13.43
C VAL A 270 -0.75 3.61 -12.70
N LEU A 271 0.53 3.69 -13.04
CA LEU A 271 1.55 2.84 -12.44
C LEU A 271 1.98 3.40 -11.08
N VAL A 272 1.90 2.58 -10.05
CA VAL A 272 2.24 2.93 -8.66
C VAL A 272 3.58 2.30 -8.28
N ASP A 273 4.39 2.97 -7.48
CA ASP A 273 5.70 2.53 -6.98
C ASP A 273 6.66 2.08 -8.09
N SER A 274 6.64 2.80 -9.22
CA SER A 274 7.45 2.46 -10.39
C SER A 274 7.19 1.05 -10.93
N TYR A 275 5.99 0.49 -10.70
CA TYR A 275 5.58 -0.77 -11.29
C TYR A 275 5.65 -0.68 -12.83
N SER A 276 6.03 -1.78 -13.47
CA SER A 276 6.30 -1.76 -14.92
C SER A 276 5.04 -1.81 -15.79
N GLY A 277 3.91 -2.25 -15.23
CA GLY A 277 2.70 -2.56 -15.99
C GLY A 277 2.83 -3.80 -16.88
N ALA A 278 3.91 -4.56 -16.77
CA ALA A 278 4.10 -5.77 -17.55
C ALA A 278 3.18 -6.91 -17.05
N PRO A 279 2.48 -7.62 -17.95
CA PRO A 279 1.63 -8.73 -17.57
C PRO A 279 2.45 -9.88 -16.98
N GLY A 280 2.03 -10.39 -15.84
CA GLY A 280 2.61 -11.53 -15.14
C GLY A 280 1.61 -12.68 -14.97
N SER A 281 1.75 -13.43 -13.89
CA SER A 281 0.87 -14.59 -13.61
C SER A 281 -0.55 -14.20 -13.22
N GLY A 282 -0.77 -12.98 -12.76
CA GLY A 282 -2.07 -12.42 -12.41
C GLY A 282 -2.79 -11.70 -13.55
N ALA A 283 -2.17 -11.55 -14.73
CA ALA A 283 -2.71 -10.80 -15.86
C ALA A 283 -4.12 -11.22 -16.29
N GLY A 284 -4.47 -12.51 -16.09
CA GLY A 284 -5.81 -13.00 -16.37
C GLY A 284 -6.91 -12.41 -15.49
N GLU A 285 -6.58 -12.04 -14.26
CA GLU A 285 -7.52 -11.34 -13.35
C GLU A 285 -7.72 -9.91 -13.82
N VAL A 286 -6.62 -9.20 -14.07
CA VAL A 286 -6.66 -7.81 -14.56
C VAL A 286 -7.49 -7.70 -15.85
N THR A 287 -7.25 -8.61 -16.79
CA THR A 287 -8.02 -8.70 -18.05
C THR A 287 -9.50 -8.92 -17.76
N LEU A 288 -9.85 -9.87 -16.88
CA LEU A 288 -11.22 -10.18 -16.50
C LEU A 288 -11.92 -8.96 -15.88
N ASP A 289 -11.27 -8.26 -14.98
CA ASP A 289 -11.85 -7.11 -14.27
C ASP A 289 -12.14 -5.94 -15.22
N ILE A 290 -11.24 -5.67 -16.16
CA ILE A 290 -11.44 -4.65 -17.19
C ILE A 290 -12.58 -5.06 -18.13
N GLU A 291 -12.58 -6.30 -18.65
CA GLU A 291 -13.57 -6.82 -19.58
C GLU A 291 -14.97 -6.82 -18.98
N LEU A 292 -15.11 -7.20 -17.68
CA LEU A 292 -16.40 -7.18 -17.01
C LEU A 292 -16.94 -5.77 -16.79
N GLN A 293 -16.08 -4.79 -16.48
CA GLN A 293 -16.49 -3.39 -16.40
C GLN A 293 -17.03 -2.89 -17.74
N ILE A 294 -16.35 -3.19 -18.85
CA ILE A 294 -16.79 -2.82 -20.20
C ILE A 294 -18.11 -3.55 -20.56
N ALA A 295 -18.21 -4.84 -20.22
CA ALA A 295 -19.40 -5.63 -20.47
C ALA A 295 -20.66 -5.05 -19.79
N VAL A 296 -20.51 -4.61 -18.55
CA VAL A 296 -21.62 -4.11 -17.73
C VAL A 296 -21.94 -2.65 -18.02
N ALA A 297 -20.93 -1.82 -18.24
CA ALA A 297 -21.03 -0.38 -18.42
C ALA A 297 -20.35 0.10 -19.72
N PRO A 298 -20.85 -0.30 -20.90
CA PRO A 298 -20.16 -0.09 -22.18
C PRO A 298 -20.08 1.36 -22.65
N SER A 299 -20.76 2.31 -21.99
CA SER A 299 -20.77 3.73 -22.36
C SER A 299 -19.94 4.60 -21.43
N ILE A 300 -19.14 4.01 -20.56
CA ILE A 300 -18.21 4.78 -19.69
C ILE A 300 -17.19 5.53 -20.55
N SER A 301 -16.72 6.67 -20.04
CA SER A 301 -15.76 7.52 -20.75
C SER A 301 -14.36 6.93 -20.78
N LYS A 302 -13.95 6.22 -19.72
CA LYS A 302 -12.69 5.48 -19.62
C LYS A 302 -12.63 4.61 -18.34
N ILE A 303 -11.63 3.73 -18.30
CA ILE A 303 -11.22 3.00 -17.09
C ILE A 303 -9.80 3.44 -16.73
N TYR A 304 -9.60 3.85 -15.48
CA TYR A 304 -8.28 4.03 -14.89
C TYR A 304 -7.83 2.69 -14.30
N VAL A 305 -6.74 2.14 -14.81
CA VAL A 305 -6.18 0.86 -14.32
C VAL A 305 -5.02 1.20 -13.40
N TYR A 306 -5.24 1.07 -12.08
CA TYR A 306 -4.22 1.33 -11.06
C TYR A 306 -3.45 0.06 -10.78
N GLU A 307 -2.22 0.01 -11.27
CA GLU A 307 -1.34 -1.16 -11.21
C GLU A 307 -0.21 -0.91 -10.19
N GLY A 308 -0.13 -1.74 -9.17
CA GLY A 308 0.91 -1.68 -8.14
C GLY A 308 1.62 -3.02 -7.92
N PRO A 309 2.78 -3.00 -7.24
CA PRO A 309 3.48 -4.24 -6.91
C PRO A 309 2.62 -5.15 -6.03
N ASN A 310 2.66 -6.46 -6.28
CA ASN A 310 1.98 -7.45 -5.44
C ASN A 310 2.74 -7.64 -4.11
N SER A 311 2.58 -6.68 -3.22
CA SER A 311 3.21 -6.61 -1.90
C SER A 311 2.32 -5.85 -0.92
N ASN A 312 2.57 -5.99 0.40
CA ASN A 312 1.82 -5.25 1.42
C ASN A 312 1.91 -3.72 1.21
N ALA A 313 3.09 -3.18 0.92
CA ALA A 313 3.27 -1.76 0.64
C ALA A 313 2.53 -1.37 -0.65
N GLY A 314 2.74 -2.10 -1.75
CA GLY A 314 2.09 -1.81 -3.03
C GLY A 314 0.56 -1.79 -2.96
N VAL A 315 -0.06 -2.67 -2.16
CA VAL A 315 -1.51 -2.61 -1.89
C VAL A 315 -1.91 -1.30 -1.23
N VAL A 316 -1.20 -0.90 -0.16
CA VAL A 316 -1.49 0.34 0.57
C VAL A 316 -1.33 1.55 -0.34
N ASP A 317 -0.24 1.60 -1.11
CA ASP A 317 0.11 2.73 -1.96
C ASP A 317 -0.84 2.84 -3.15
N THR A 318 -1.27 1.72 -3.74
CA THR A 318 -2.26 1.72 -4.82
C THR A 318 -3.62 2.22 -4.35
N TYR A 319 -4.13 1.74 -3.19
CA TYR A 319 -5.38 2.29 -2.62
C TYR A 319 -5.24 3.77 -2.24
N ASN A 320 -4.11 4.15 -1.67
CA ASN A 320 -3.84 5.54 -1.33
C ASN A 320 -3.82 6.43 -2.58
N ARG A 321 -3.25 5.94 -3.68
CA ARG A 321 -3.22 6.63 -4.96
C ARG A 321 -4.62 6.83 -5.54
N ILE A 322 -5.47 5.80 -5.56
CA ILE A 322 -6.87 5.90 -5.99
C ILE A 322 -7.61 6.96 -5.16
N ALA A 323 -7.46 6.92 -3.83
CA ALA A 323 -8.14 7.84 -2.93
C ALA A 323 -7.67 9.30 -3.07
N THR A 324 -6.41 9.54 -3.46
CA THR A 324 -5.86 10.89 -3.63
C THR A 324 -6.12 11.47 -5.01
N ASP A 325 -6.10 10.64 -6.05
CA ASP A 325 -6.37 11.09 -7.42
C ASP A 325 -7.84 11.50 -7.60
N ASN A 326 -8.77 10.72 -7.06
CA ASN A 326 -10.23 10.98 -7.09
C ASN A 326 -10.71 11.40 -8.51
N LEU A 327 -10.31 10.63 -9.52
CA LEU A 327 -10.54 10.88 -10.94
C LEU A 327 -11.92 10.43 -11.39
#